data_49a637c7b821060b52c64a33b2437b28
#
_entry.id   49a637c7b821060b52c64a33b2437b28
#
_cell.length_a   1.000
_cell.length_b   1.000
_cell.length_c   1.000
_cell.angle_alpha   90.00
_cell.angle_beta   90.00
_cell.angle_gamma   90.00
#
_symmetry.space_group_name_H-M   'P 1'
#
loop_
_entity.id
_entity.type
_entity.pdbx_description
1 polymer ?
#
loop_
_entity_poly.entity_id
_entity_poly.type
_entity_poly.pdbx_seq_one_letter_code
_entity_poly.pdbx_strand_id
1 'polypeptide(L)'
;DALKVFKFLEHTHVRFECKHLSVSPYQMRKRFISLINKEITNAKAGKPAYIYLKMNSLTDETLIKELYKASMSRVEIRIIVRGACCLKPQMEGISENIRGISIVDKFLEHERFMIFCNNGEEVTYISSADWMIRNMDKRVEVAAPIKDKRLKKIIRDIFEIQWNDNVKARDLDTGKLNVYIDEEEHGAPEVRSQTA
;
A
#
# COMPACT_ATOMS: atom_id res chain seq x y z
N ASP A 1 5.50 -4.28 22.89
CA ASP A 1 5.07 -5.07 21.73
C ASP A 1 6.25 -5.85 21.14
N ALA A 2 7.42 -5.25 20.87
CA ALA A 2 8.58 -5.95 20.31
C ALA A 2 8.97 -7.21 21.11
N LEU A 3 9.06 -7.10 22.43
CA LEU A 3 9.33 -8.27 23.29
C LEU A 3 8.29 -9.39 23.16
N LYS A 4 7.03 -9.06 22.90
CA LYS A 4 5.98 -10.06 22.64
C LYS A 4 6.23 -10.80 21.33
N VAL A 5 6.68 -10.09 20.28
CA VAL A 5 7.04 -10.69 19.01
C VAL A 5 8.22 -11.64 19.16
N PHE A 6 9.27 -11.24 19.88
CA PHE A 6 10.42 -12.13 20.16
C PHE A 6 10.02 -13.37 20.95
N LYS A 7 9.22 -13.20 22.02
CA LYS A 7 8.69 -14.35 22.77
C LYS A 7 7.87 -15.30 21.91
N PHE A 8 7.09 -14.75 20.96
CA PHE A 8 6.34 -15.57 20.02
C PHE A 8 7.25 -16.34 19.06
N LEU A 9 8.36 -15.76 18.60
CA LEU A 9 9.33 -16.47 17.77
C LEU A 9 10.00 -17.63 18.53
N GLU A 10 10.20 -17.50 19.84
CA GLU A 10 10.70 -18.58 20.70
C GLU A 10 9.63 -19.64 21.00
N HIS A 11 8.36 -19.21 21.12
CA HIS A 11 7.23 -20.06 21.56
C HIS A 11 6.01 -19.80 20.67
N THR A 12 6.01 -20.37 19.47
CA THR A 12 4.99 -20.09 18.41
C THR A 12 3.56 -20.49 18.76
N HIS A 13 3.34 -21.27 19.81
CA HIS A 13 2.03 -21.68 20.29
C HIS A 13 1.34 -20.63 21.19
N VAL A 14 2.06 -19.61 21.65
CA VAL A 14 1.53 -18.57 22.54
C VAL A 14 0.89 -17.45 21.72
N ARG A 15 -0.44 -17.34 21.78
CA ARG A 15 -1.14 -16.20 21.17
C ARG A 15 -0.88 -14.93 21.98
N PHE A 16 -0.67 -13.83 21.28
CA PHE A 16 -0.47 -12.52 21.87
C PHE A 16 -1.16 -11.43 21.05
N GLU A 17 -1.41 -10.31 21.69
CA GLU A 17 -1.89 -9.11 21.01
C GLU A 17 -0.93 -7.96 21.23
N CYS A 18 -0.62 -7.25 20.16
CA CYS A 18 0.15 -6.01 20.19
C CYS A 18 -0.78 -4.81 20.21
N LYS A 19 -0.45 -3.81 21.02
CA LYS A 19 -1.23 -2.57 21.12
C LYS A 19 -0.93 -1.62 19.95
N HIS A 20 0.32 -1.54 19.55
CA HIS A 20 0.80 -0.59 18.54
C HIS A 20 1.24 -1.29 17.26
N LEU A 21 2.04 -2.33 17.36
CA LEU A 21 2.46 -3.12 16.22
C LEU A 21 1.29 -3.93 15.67
N SER A 22 1.28 -4.16 14.38
CA SER A 22 0.35 -5.07 13.73
C SER A 22 1.14 -6.28 13.23
N VAL A 23 0.83 -7.46 13.75
CA VAL A 23 1.63 -8.66 13.55
C VAL A 23 0.80 -9.73 12.84
N SER A 24 1.36 -10.37 11.81
CA SER A 24 0.80 -11.59 11.24
C SER A 24 1.33 -12.83 11.96
N PRO A 25 0.56 -13.94 11.94
CA PRO A 25 -0.70 -14.14 11.21
C PRO A 25 -1.96 -13.61 11.93
N TYR A 26 -1.87 -13.00 13.11
CA TYR A 26 -3.03 -12.80 13.99
C TYR A 26 -3.79 -11.49 13.78
N GLN A 27 -3.08 -10.38 13.54
CA GLN A 27 -3.67 -9.03 13.62
C GLN A 27 -3.58 -8.23 12.32
N MET A 28 -2.55 -8.46 11.50
CA MET A 28 -2.17 -7.56 10.41
C MET A 28 -3.29 -7.38 9.37
N ARG A 29 -3.82 -8.47 8.83
CA ARG A 29 -4.92 -8.40 7.84
C ARG A 29 -6.14 -7.66 8.42
N LYS A 30 -6.54 -8.00 9.65
CA LYS A 30 -7.69 -7.35 10.32
C LYS A 30 -7.47 -5.85 10.52
N ARG A 31 -6.25 -5.45 10.86
CA ARG A 31 -5.86 -4.04 11.02
C ARG A 31 -6.01 -3.28 9.71
N PHE A 32 -5.48 -3.80 8.61
CA PHE A 32 -5.57 -3.14 7.32
C PHE A 32 -7.01 -3.09 6.78
N ILE A 33 -7.79 -4.16 6.94
CA ILE A 33 -9.22 -4.14 6.62
C ILE A 33 -9.94 -3.04 7.42
N SER A 34 -9.66 -2.91 8.72
CA SER A 34 -10.26 -1.86 9.55
C SER A 34 -9.92 -0.46 9.06
N LEU A 35 -8.66 -0.22 8.62
CA LEU A 35 -8.24 1.06 8.07
C LEU A 35 -8.91 1.35 6.72
N ILE A 36 -8.99 0.37 5.82
CA ILE A 36 -9.70 0.50 4.54
C ILE A 36 -11.19 0.84 4.79
N ASN A 37 -11.85 0.13 5.71
CA ASN A 37 -13.25 0.38 6.04
C ASN A 37 -13.48 1.77 6.66
N LYS A 38 -12.48 2.31 7.36
CA LYS A 38 -12.53 3.68 7.86
C LYS A 38 -12.50 4.70 6.72
N GLU A 39 -11.66 4.48 5.69
CA GLU A 39 -11.65 5.33 4.51
C GLU A 39 -12.98 5.25 3.74
N ILE A 40 -13.57 4.07 3.62
CA ILE A 40 -14.91 3.89 3.03
C ILE A 40 -15.95 4.73 3.80
N THR A 41 -15.90 4.69 5.13
CA THR A 41 -16.82 5.46 5.99
C THR A 41 -16.61 6.96 5.80
N ASN A 42 -15.34 7.41 5.74
CA ASN A 42 -15.00 8.81 5.51
C ASN A 42 -15.52 9.29 4.14
N ALA A 43 -15.26 8.53 3.08
CA ALA A 43 -15.71 8.87 1.73
C ALA A 43 -17.24 8.97 1.63
N LYS A 44 -17.98 8.01 2.21
CA LYS A 44 -19.46 8.04 2.27
C LYS A 44 -19.99 9.23 3.05
N ALA A 45 -19.23 9.75 4.01
CA ALA A 45 -19.57 10.95 4.77
C ALA A 45 -19.11 12.26 4.09
N GLY A 46 -18.61 12.21 2.86
CA GLY A 46 -18.09 13.37 2.12
C GLY A 46 -16.79 13.95 2.69
N LYS A 47 -16.07 13.17 3.49
CA LYS A 47 -14.79 13.56 4.09
C LYS A 47 -13.61 13.13 3.20
N PRO A 48 -12.43 13.77 3.33
CA PRO A 48 -11.24 13.33 2.63
C PRO A 48 -10.93 11.84 2.92
N ALA A 49 -10.69 11.08 1.86
CA ALA A 49 -10.40 9.65 1.95
C ALA A 49 -9.48 9.21 0.80
N TYR A 50 -8.35 8.67 1.12
CA TYR A 50 -7.43 8.06 0.16
C TYR A 50 -6.59 6.96 0.80
N ILE A 51 -6.06 6.08 -0.03
CA ILE A 51 -5.17 4.98 0.37
C ILE A 51 -4.00 4.94 -0.60
N TYR A 52 -2.77 5.07 -0.10
CA TYR A 52 -1.56 4.94 -0.91
C TYR A 52 -0.74 3.76 -0.39
N LEU A 53 -0.38 2.88 -1.30
CA LEU A 53 0.29 1.61 -0.99
C LEU A 53 1.56 1.47 -1.82
N LYS A 54 2.68 1.18 -1.17
CA LYS A 54 3.91 0.71 -1.81
C LYS A 54 4.24 -0.66 -1.26
N MET A 55 4.43 -1.65 -2.14
CA MET A 55 4.83 -3.01 -1.78
C MET A 55 5.44 -3.76 -2.96
N ASN A 56 6.01 -4.93 -2.71
CA ASN A 56 6.54 -5.73 -3.82
C ASN A 56 5.46 -6.56 -4.50
N SER A 57 4.51 -7.12 -3.74
CA SER A 57 3.45 -7.96 -4.31
C SER A 57 2.11 -7.74 -3.60
N LEU A 58 1.03 -7.76 -4.39
CA LEU A 58 -0.35 -7.59 -3.97
C LEU A 58 -1.21 -8.74 -4.52
N THR A 59 -1.36 -9.81 -3.75
CA THR A 59 -2.06 -11.04 -4.18
C THR A 59 -3.04 -11.59 -3.12
N ASP A 60 -3.20 -10.90 -1.97
CA ASP A 60 -4.19 -11.30 -0.96
C ASP A 60 -5.60 -10.95 -1.42
N GLU A 61 -6.38 -11.96 -1.77
CA GLU A 61 -7.73 -11.80 -2.29
C GLU A 61 -8.65 -11.00 -1.36
N THR A 62 -8.52 -11.20 -0.06
CA THR A 62 -9.37 -10.52 0.93
C THR A 62 -9.10 -9.02 0.94
N LEU A 63 -7.81 -8.62 0.98
CA LEU A 63 -7.42 -7.21 0.95
C LEU A 63 -7.75 -6.55 -0.39
N ILE A 64 -7.57 -7.27 -1.52
CA ILE A 64 -7.95 -6.78 -2.84
C ILE A 64 -9.46 -6.51 -2.93
N LYS A 65 -10.29 -7.42 -2.42
CA LYS A 65 -11.75 -7.21 -2.36
C LYS A 65 -12.13 -5.98 -1.55
N GLU A 66 -11.45 -5.73 -0.43
CA GLU A 66 -11.70 -4.52 0.37
C GLU A 66 -11.25 -3.24 -0.36
N LEU A 67 -10.13 -3.27 -1.12
CA LEU A 67 -9.74 -2.13 -1.97
C LEU A 67 -10.76 -1.85 -3.07
N TYR A 68 -11.33 -2.89 -3.70
CA TYR A 68 -12.41 -2.70 -4.67
C TYR A 68 -13.65 -2.05 -4.03
N LYS A 69 -14.07 -2.49 -2.83
CA LYS A 69 -15.15 -1.83 -2.09
C LYS A 69 -14.86 -0.37 -1.78
N ALA A 70 -13.60 -0.07 -1.44
CA ALA A 70 -13.18 1.31 -1.19
C ALA A 70 -13.25 2.15 -2.47
N SER A 71 -12.78 1.63 -3.60
CA SER A 71 -12.89 2.29 -4.90
C SER A 71 -14.35 2.57 -5.29
N MET A 72 -15.23 1.57 -5.19
CA MET A 72 -16.67 1.74 -5.41
C MET A 72 -17.32 2.78 -4.48
N SER A 73 -16.69 3.04 -3.33
CA SER A 73 -17.10 4.09 -2.39
C SER A 73 -16.41 5.44 -2.65
N ARG A 74 -15.74 5.61 -3.79
CA ARG A 74 -15.01 6.82 -4.22
C ARG A 74 -13.78 7.17 -3.37
N VAL A 75 -13.17 6.18 -2.73
CA VAL A 75 -11.85 6.36 -2.10
C VAL A 75 -10.79 6.38 -3.20
N GLU A 76 -9.96 7.42 -3.25
CA GLU A 76 -8.80 7.47 -4.14
C GLU A 76 -7.76 6.45 -3.69
N ILE A 77 -7.31 5.58 -4.59
CA ILE A 77 -6.33 4.55 -4.27
C ILE A 77 -5.17 4.60 -5.27
N ARG A 78 -3.96 4.79 -4.77
CA ARG A 78 -2.73 4.73 -5.56
C ARG A 78 -1.88 3.56 -5.09
N ILE A 79 -1.43 2.73 -6.01
CA ILE A 79 -0.58 1.57 -5.69
C ILE A 79 0.72 1.59 -6.50
N ILE A 80 1.83 1.32 -5.83
CA ILE A 80 3.14 1.08 -6.47
C ILE A 80 3.52 -0.37 -6.16
N VAL A 81 3.49 -1.25 -7.18
CA VAL A 81 3.76 -2.68 -7.02
C VAL A 81 4.70 -3.14 -8.13
N ARG A 82 5.91 -3.57 -7.76
CA ARG A 82 6.94 -3.97 -8.74
C ARG A 82 6.94 -5.45 -9.13
N GLY A 83 6.23 -6.30 -8.39
CA GLY A 83 6.15 -7.75 -8.61
C GLY A 83 4.74 -8.21 -8.92
N ALA A 84 4.33 -9.34 -8.38
CA ALA A 84 3.02 -9.93 -8.65
C ALA A 84 1.88 -9.03 -8.13
N CYS A 85 0.98 -8.65 -9.03
CA CYS A 85 -0.23 -7.87 -8.71
C CYS A 85 -1.45 -8.58 -9.28
N CYS A 86 -2.36 -9.04 -8.40
CA CYS A 86 -3.65 -9.63 -8.80
C CYS A 86 -4.79 -8.60 -8.80
N LEU A 87 -4.56 -7.38 -8.29
CA LEU A 87 -5.50 -6.30 -8.39
C LEU A 87 -5.47 -5.73 -9.81
N LYS A 88 -6.66 -5.51 -10.38
CA LYS A 88 -6.84 -4.88 -11.69
C LYS A 88 -7.37 -3.45 -11.48
N PRO A 89 -6.55 -2.42 -11.75
CA PRO A 89 -6.99 -1.03 -11.67
C PRO A 89 -7.92 -0.65 -12.81
N GLN A 90 -8.61 0.48 -12.68
CA GLN A 90 -9.36 1.17 -13.75
C GLN A 90 -10.45 0.33 -14.44
N MET A 91 -11.01 -0.68 -13.75
CA MET A 91 -12.19 -1.41 -14.26
C MET A 91 -13.46 -0.62 -13.96
N GLU A 92 -14.28 -0.42 -14.99
CA GLU A 92 -15.56 0.28 -14.92
C GLU A 92 -16.47 -0.33 -13.83
N GLY A 93 -17.04 0.53 -12.99
CA GLY A 93 -17.94 0.14 -11.89
C GLY A 93 -17.26 -0.55 -10.70
N ILE A 94 -15.96 -0.88 -10.76
CA ILE A 94 -15.29 -1.66 -9.72
C ILE A 94 -14.06 -0.95 -9.17
N SER A 95 -13.11 -0.59 -10.03
CA SER A 95 -11.82 -0.04 -9.63
C SER A 95 -11.44 1.27 -10.34
N GLU A 96 -12.42 2.05 -10.75
CA GLU A 96 -12.22 3.34 -11.43
C GLU A 96 -11.38 4.34 -10.62
N ASN A 97 -11.45 4.25 -9.30
CA ASN A 97 -10.68 5.11 -8.40
C ASN A 97 -9.35 4.48 -7.94
N ILE A 98 -8.95 3.37 -8.55
CA ILE A 98 -7.65 2.75 -8.32
C ILE A 98 -6.75 2.99 -9.52
N ARG A 99 -5.58 3.56 -9.26
CA ARG A 99 -4.49 3.66 -10.22
C ARG A 99 -3.28 2.91 -9.69
N GLY A 100 -2.51 2.31 -10.57
CA GLY A 100 -1.35 1.53 -10.18
C GLY A 100 -0.19 1.71 -11.14
N ILE A 101 1.02 1.76 -10.58
CA ILE A 101 2.26 1.78 -11.35
C ILE A 101 3.23 0.72 -10.85
N SER A 102 4.14 0.34 -11.72
CA SER A 102 5.26 -0.54 -11.40
C SER A 102 6.57 0.15 -11.76
N ILE A 103 7.52 0.18 -10.83
CA ILE A 103 8.86 0.72 -11.07
C ILE A 103 9.87 -0.41 -10.90
N VAL A 104 10.63 -0.68 -11.96
CA VAL A 104 11.79 -1.59 -11.97
C VAL A 104 12.92 -0.86 -12.66
N ASP A 105 13.94 -0.48 -11.89
CA ASP A 105 15.06 0.32 -12.36
C ASP A 105 16.39 -0.24 -11.81
N LYS A 106 17.42 0.59 -11.73
CA LYS A 106 18.81 0.25 -11.36
C LYS A 106 18.91 -0.39 -9.98
N PHE A 107 18.18 0.12 -9.01
CA PHE A 107 18.22 -0.36 -7.64
C PHE A 107 16.95 -1.14 -7.27
N LEU A 108 17.13 -2.16 -6.42
CA LEU A 108 16.01 -2.90 -5.86
C LEU A 108 15.29 -2.05 -4.81
N GLU A 109 14.05 -1.69 -5.07
CA GLU A 109 13.19 -1.03 -4.11
C GLU A 109 12.39 -2.07 -3.33
N HIS A 110 12.75 -2.27 -2.06
CA HIS A 110 12.18 -3.34 -1.23
C HIS A 110 11.34 -2.82 -0.06
N GLU A 111 11.17 -1.53 0.02
CA GLU A 111 10.35 -0.90 1.04
C GLU A 111 8.87 -1.22 0.85
N ARG A 112 8.16 -1.32 1.97
CA ARG A 112 6.71 -1.47 2.01
C ARG A 112 6.16 -0.48 3.02
N PHE A 113 5.27 0.36 2.56
CA PHE A 113 4.57 1.28 3.43
C PHE A 113 3.14 1.53 2.93
N MET A 114 2.29 1.90 3.85
CA MET A 114 0.88 2.14 3.63
C MET A 114 0.49 3.46 4.28
N ILE A 115 -0.20 4.32 3.53
CA ILE A 115 -0.67 5.62 3.98
C ILE A 115 -2.19 5.65 3.81
N PHE A 116 -2.90 5.92 4.90
CA PHE A 116 -4.35 6.10 4.95
C PHE A 116 -4.65 7.54 5.34
N CYS A 117 -5.58 8.18 4.63
CA CYS A 117 -5.97 9.58 4.86
C CYS A 117 -6.52 9.83 6.27
N ASN A 118 -7.37 8.94 6.74
CA ASN A 118 -7.98 9.02 8.06
C ASN A 118 -8.61 10.40 8.35
N ASN A 119 -9.36 10.96 7.38
CA ASN A 119 -9.97 12.29 7.47
C ASN A 119 -8.94 13.42 7.71
N GLY A 120 -7.77 13.34 7.06
CA GLY A 120 -6.68 14.34 7.17
C GLY A 120 -5.66 14.05 8.28
N GLU A 121 -5.96 13.18 9.23
CA GLU A 121 -5.04 12.72 10.29
C GLU A 121 -4.31 11.45 9.86
N GLU A 122 -3.46 11.55 8.84
CA GLU A 122 -2.81 10.40 8.21
C GLU A 122 -2.30 9.33 9.18
N VAL A 123 -2.62 8.09 8.83
CA VAL A 123 -2.10 6.89 9.49
C VAL A 123 -1.15 6.19 8.54
N THR A 124 0.13 6.17 8.90
CA THR A 124 1.21 5.61 8.08
C THR A 124 1.82 4.41 8.77
N TYR A 125 2.04 3.34 8.01
CA TYR A 125 2.75 2.13 8.44
C TYR A 125 3.94 1.85 7.54
N ILE A 126 5.03 1.36 8.14
CA ILE A 126 6.08 0.61 7.44
C ILE A 126 5.91 -0.86 7.77
N SER A 127 6.21 -1.76 6.83
CA SER A 127 5.94 -3.19 7.00
C SER A 127 7.03 -4.08 6.40
N SER A 128 7.26 -5.23 7.02
CA SER A 128 8.02 -6.33 6.41
C SER A 128 7.19 -7.14 5.42
N ALA A 129 5.85 -7.10 5.53
CA ALA A 129 4.92 -7.89 4.75
C ALA A 129 4.55 -7.24 3.41
N ASP A 130 4.52 -8.06 2.37
CA ASP A 130 3.68 -7.84 1.21
C ASP A 130 2.23 -8.25 1.51
N TRP A 131 1.27 -7.76 0.74
CA TRP A 131 -0.11 -8.22 0.85
C TRP A 131 -0.33 -9.52 0.07
N MET A 132 0.22 -10.58 0.62
CA MET A 132 0.14 -11.95 0.11
C MET A 132 -0.37 -12.89 1.19
N ILE A 133 -1.10 -13.95 0.79
CA ILE A 133 -1.61 -14.97 1.73
C ILE A 133 -0.50 -15.52 2.63
N ARG A 134 0.67 -15.85 2.07
CA ARG A 134 1.81 -16.37 2.84
C ARG A 134 2.30 -15.40 3.92
N ASN A 135 2.29 -14.09 3.65
CA ASN A 135 2.71 -13.07 4.62
C ASN A 135 1.63 -12.86 5.69
N MET A 136 0.36 -12.90 5.31
CA MET A 136 -0.76 -12.64 6.21
C MET A 136 -1.14 -13.83 7.10
N ASP A 137 -0.89 -15.08 6.66
CA ASP A 137 -1.38 -16.30 7.33
C ASP A 137 -0.29 -17.25 7.77
N LYS A 138 0.92 -17.20 7.19
CA LYS A 138 1.96 -18.23 7.40
C LYS A 138 3.25 -17.70 8.03
N ARG A 139 3.58 -16.44 7.78
CA ARG A 139 4.81 -15.81 8.26
C ARG A 139 4.57 -14.94 9.49
N VAL A 140 5.61 -14.80 10.29
CA VAL A 140 5.66 -13.74 11.31
C VAL A 140 6.17 -12.48 10.63
N GLU A 141 5.28 -11.53 10.43
CA GLU A 141 5.59 -10.24 9.82
C GLU A 141 5.11 -9.12 10.74
N VAL A 142 5.73 -7.96 10.61
CA VAL A 142 5.43 -6.81 11.48
C VAL A 142 5.15 -5.58 10.63
N ALA A 143 4.07 -4.88 10.97
CA ALA A 143 3.81 -3.52 10.50
C ALA A 143 3.85 -2.57 11.70
N ALA A 144 4.69 -1.53 11.60
CA ALA A 144 4.91 -0.53 12.63
C ALA A 144 4.27 0.81 12.23
N PRO A 145 3.41 1.41 13.09
CA PRO A 145 2.85 2.73 12.81
C PRO A 145 3.91 3.82 13.00
N ILE A 146 3.97 4.74 12.07
CA ILE A 146 4.81 5.94 12.15
C ILE A 146 4.01 7.04 12.83
N LYS A 147 4.46 7.54 13.97
CA LYS A 147 3.80 8.59 14.74
C LYS A 147 4.40 9.98 14.53
N ASP A 148 5.71 10.04 14.30
CA ASP A 148 6.42 11.31 14.08
C ASP A 148 5.98 11.94 12.74
N LYS A 149 5.54 13.21 12.80
CA LYS A 149 5.03 13.93 11.63
C LYS A 149 6.09 14.15 10.55
N ARG A 150 7.37 14.32 10.93
CA ARG A 150 8.48 14.51 10.00
C ARG A 150 8.75 13.22 9.23
N LEU A 151 8.73 12.07 9.91
CA LEU A 151 8.91 10.76 9.27
C LEU A 151 7.73 10.44 8.35
N LYS A 152 6.50 10.76 8.73
CA LYS A 152 5.33 10.63 7.82
C LYS A 152 5.52 11.45 6.57
N LYS A 153 5.97 12.71 6.71
CA LYS A 153 6.25 13.57 5.56
C LYS A 153 7.32 12.98 4.65
N ILE A 154 8.41 12.47 5.18
CA ILE A 154 9.46 11.80 4.39
C ILE A 154 8.89 10.62 3.60
N ILE A 155 8.10 9.75 4.24
CA ILE A 155 7.48 8.60 3.55
C ILE A 155 6.50 9.07 2.46
N ARG A 156 5.76 10.14 2.71
CA ARG A 156 4.88 10.74 1.73
C ARG A 156 5.68 11.30 0.54
N ASP A 157 6.74 12.05 0.81
CA ASP A 157 7.60 12.64 -0.23
C ASP A 157 8.24 11.54 -1.10
N ILE A 158 8.71 10.44 -0.49
CA ILE A 158 9.20 9.26 -1.22
C ILE A 158 8.11 8.68 -2.12
N PHE A 159 6.88 8.52 -1.61
CA PHE A 159 5.78 8.01 -2.41
C PHE A 159 5.50 8.92 -3.60
N GLU A 160 5.41 10.24 -3.41
CA GLU A 160 5.10 11.19 -4.47
C GLU A 160 6.22 11.25 -5.53
N ILE A 161 7.50 11.18 -5.12
CA ILE A 161 8.62 11.10 -6.08
C ILE A 161 8.49 9.84 -6.95
N GLN A 162 8.22 8.70 -6.34
CA GLN A 162 8.04 7.44 -7.08
C GLN A 162 6.77 7.44 -7.93
N TRP A 163 5.68 8.02 -7.41
CA TRP A 163 4.41 8.11 -8.14
C TRP A 163 4.51 8.97 -9.40
N ASN A 164 5.35 9.98 -9.38
CA ASN A 164 5.58 10.89 -10.50
C ASN A 164 6.76 10.45 -11.41
N ASP A 165 7.31 9.25 -11.21
CA ASP A 165 8.32 8.70 -12.11
C ASP A 165 7.71 8.47 -13.49
N ASN A 166 8.17 9.24 -14.50
CA ASN A 166 7.74 9.14 -15.88
C ASN A 166 8.83 8.57 -16.82
N VAL A 167 9.96 8.13 -16.25
CA VAL A 167 11.08 7.54 -16.99
C VAL A 167 11.11 6.02 -16.90
N LYS A 168 10.80 5.46 -15.72
CA LYS A 168 10.86 4.02 -15.45
C LYS A 168 9.55 3.40 -14.97
N ALA A 169 8.59 4.23 -14.57
CA ALA A 169 7.29 3.73 -14.19
C ALA A 169 6.53 3.14 -15.39
N ARG A 170 5.79 2.09 -15.12
CA ARG A 170 4.91 1.41 -16.07
C ARG A 170 3.52 1.35 -15.49
N ASP A 171 2.52 1.54 -16.34
CA ASP A 171 1.13 1.42 -15.94
C ASP A 171 0.78 -0.04 -15.62
N LEU A 172 0.07 -0.25 -14.52
CA LEU A 172 -0.51 -1.55 -14.16
C LEU A 172 -1.88 -1.80 -14.81
N ASP A 173 -2.32 -0.94 -15.73
CA ASP A 173 -3.58 -1.10 -16.43
C ASP A 173 -3.68 -2.45 -17.16
N THR A 174 -4.88 -3.04 -17.10
CA THR A 174 -5.19 -4.37 -17.62
C THR A 174 -5.14 -4.50 -19.15
N GLY A 175 -5.18 -3.39 -19.86
CA GLY A 175 -5.19 -3.36 -21.33
C GLY A 175 -3.80 -3.15 -21.96
N LYS A 176 -2.84 -2.67 -21.19
CA LYS A 176 -1.52 -2.27 -21.68
C LYS A 176 -0.45 -3.18 -21.11
N LEU A 177 0.02 -4.13 -21.87
CA LEU A 177 1.11 -5.00 -21.46
C LEU A 177 2.39 -4.19 -21.24
N ASN A 178 2.67 -3.80 -19.98
CA ASN A 178 3.97 -3.30 -19.56
C ASN A 178 4.42 -2.00 -20.25
N VAL A 179 3.48 -1.11 -20.56
CA VAL A 179 3.74 0.16 -21.21
C VAL A 179 4.34 1.15 -20.21
N TYR A 180 5.40 1.84 -20.59
CA TYR A 180 5.94 2.96 -19.84
C TYR A 180 4.90 4.09 -19.77
N ILE A 181 4.89 4.82 -18.67
CA ILE A 181 4.12 6.06 -18.58
C ILE A 181 4.79 7.06 -19.51
N ASP A 182 4.07 7.50 -20.54
CA ASP A 182 4.65 8.29 -21.64
C ASP A 182 4.73 9.77 -21.25
N GLU A 183 5.87 10.39 -21.52
CA GLU A 183 6.13 11.82 -21.24
C GLU A 183 5.35 12.73 -22.20
N GLU A 184 5.06 12.26 -23.41
CA GLU A 184 4.51 13.09 -24.49
C GLU A 184 3.10 13.62 -24.20
N GLU A 185 2.33 12.95 -23.35
CA GLU A 185 0.97 13.44 -23.01
C GLU A 185 0.95 14.65 -22.07
N HIS A 186 2.04 15.00 -21.38
CA HIS A 186 1.96 15.95 -20.25
C HIS A 186 2.99 17.08 -20.27
N GLY A 187 3.99 17.09 -21.14
CA GLY A 187 5.03 18.16 -21.18
C GLY A 187 5.74 18.38 -19.83
N ALA A 188 5.68 17.41 -18.94
CA ALA A 188 6.28 17.46 -17.62
C ALA A 188 7.79 17.16 -17.68
N PRO A 189 8.61 17.75 -16.80
CA PRO A 189 10.04 17.43 -16.76
C PRO A 189 10.25 15.94 -16.42
N GLU A 190 11.33 15.36 -16.95
CA GLU A 190 11.75 14.00 -16.65
C GLU A 190 11.95 13.80 -15.13
N VAL A 191 11.24 12.85 -14.54
CA VAL A 191 11.39 12.43 -13.15
C VAL A 191 11.74 10.96 -13.14
N ARG A 192 13.01 10.65 -12.86
CA ARG A 192 13.46 9.28 -12.57
C ARG A 192 13.64 9.14 -11.07
N SER A 193 12.73 8.46 -10.41
CA SER A 193 12.59 8.43 -8.95
C SER A 193 13.84 7.97 -8.20
N GLN A 194 14.69 7.13 -8.82
CA GLN A 194 15.94 6.65 -8.22
C GLN A 194 17.11 7.64 -8.32
N THR A 195 16.95 8.77 -9.00
CA THR A 195 17.97 9.79 -9.19
C THR A 195 17.48 11.21 -8.88
N ALA A 196 16.22 11.34 -8.52
CA ALA A 196 15.56 12.60 -8.16
C ALA A 196 15.91 13.08 -6.74
#